data_54370392b465b9d8e23f96a42e8af421
#
_entry.id   54370392b465b9d8e23f96a42e8af421
#
_cell.length_a   1.000
_cell.length_b   1.000
_cell.length_c   1.000
_cell.angle_alpha   90.00
_cell.angle_beta   90.00
_cell.angle_gamma   90.00
#
_symmetry.space_group_name_H-M   'P 1'
#
loop_
_entity.id
_entity.type
_entity.pdbx_description
1 polymer ?
#
loop_
_entity_poly.entity_id
_entity_poly.type
_entity_poly.pdbx_seq_one_letter_code
_entity_poly.pdbx_strand_id
1 'polypeptide(L)'
;MAAYKRLKQCDMNLIIQGMEVENRDLRELAKLAGANDIERITGQAFRLRNASRRELVPDYCAEAELDFAFVEPMVQLKEFGLVAMDMDSTLLAIESIDEIADIQGVKAQVAEITQRTMRGEIVFAESLRQRTALLQGVDQEALQFVYDNRVRLSPGAEKMLQRMKSAGLKTMVISGGFNFFTDRIKSRLDLDYAHANTLDVENGKLTGKVLGEIIGAHGKAEVLNKVREELGLKREQIIAIGDGANDLNMMEAAGVSIAYHAKPVVQAKATYAINHVGLDGILNLFE
;
A
#
# COMPACT_ATOMS: atom_id res chain seq x y z
N MET A 1 12.55 -12.04 -26.20
CA MET A 1 13.35 -10.79 -26.16
C MET A 1 12.55 -9.72 -26.88
N ALA A 2 11.61 -9.08 -26.17
CA ALA A 2 10.92 -7.90 -26.68
C ALA A 2 11.74 -6.69 -26.25
N ALA A 3 12.19 -5.94 -27.23
CA ALA A 3 12.96 -4.72 -27.06
C ALA A 3 12.14 -3.72 -26.23
N TYR A 4 12.54 -3.47 -25.00
CA TYR A 4 12.23 -2.23 -24.32
C TYR A 4 12.83 -1.11 -25.18
N LYS A 5 12.02 -0.55 -26.07
CA LYS A 5 12.41 0.67 -26.78
C LYS A 5 12.76 1.69 -25.71
N ARG A 6 14.00 2.18 -25.71
CA ARG A 6 14.38 3.42 -25.06
C ARG A 6 13.42 4.51 -25.54
N LEU A 7 12.36 4.74 -24.79
CA LEU A 7 11.53 5.93 -24.98
C LEU A 7 12.47 7.12 -24.80
N LYS A 8 12.47 8.01 -25.77
CA LYS A 8 13.22 9.26 -25.69
C LYS A 8 12.74 9.97 -24.44
N GLN A 9 13.64 10.61 -23.71
CA GLN A 9 13.43 11.33 -22.44
C GLN A 9 12.33 12.42 -22.50
N CYS A 10 11.58 12.53 -23.56
CA CYS A 10 10.66 13.63 -23.89
C CYS A 10 9.16 13.29 -23.74
N ASP A 11 8.79 12.03 -23.37
CA ASP A 11 7.37 11.62 -23.48
C ASP A 11 6.74 11.20 -22.14
N MET A 12 7.22 11.71 -21.00
CA MET A 12 6.60 11.43 -19.69
C MET A 12 5.57 12.51 -19.34
N ASN A 13 4.53 12.13 -18.62
CA ASN A 13 3.67 13.08 -17.94
C ASN A 13 4.09 13.19 -16.47
N LEU A 14 4.00 14.38 -15.91
CA LEU A 14 4.20 14.61 -14.48
C LEU A 14 2.84 14.80 -13.82
N ILE A 15 2.47 13.88 -12.94
CA ILE A 15 1.30 14.02 -12.07
C ILE A 15 1.71 14.82 -10.84
N ILE A 16 0.94 15.83 -10.48
CA ILE A 16 1.04 16.61 -9.25
C ILE A 16 -0.27 16.50 -8.51
N GLN A 17 -0.21 16.18 -7.24
CA GLN A 17 -1.39 16.12 -6.39
C GLN A 17 -1.08 16.45 -4.93
N GLY A 18 -2.06 16.94 -4.19
CA GLY A 18 -1.92 17.35 -2.80
C GLY A 18 -3.25 17.73 -2.19
N MET A 19 -3.30 17.97 -0.89
CA MET A 19 -4.52 18.47 -0.23
C MET A 19 -4.93 19.84 -0.77
N GLU A 20 -3.94 20.68 -1.08
CA GLU A 20 -4.11 21.95 -1.76
C GLU A 20 -3.00 22.11 -2.82
N VAL A 21 -3.39 22.41 -4.06
CA VAL A 21 -2.46 22.62 -5.17
C VAL A 21 -2.70 24.01 -5.75
N GLU A 22 -1.75 24.92 -5.50
CA GLU A 22 -1.88 26.29 -5.97
C GLU A 22 -1.50 26.45 -7.45
N ASN A 23 -2.12 27.42 -8.12
CA ASN A 23 -1.76 27.73 -9.50
C ASN A 23 -0.29 28.20 -9.66
N ARG A 24 0.28 28.78 -8.60
CA ARG A 24 1.69 29.15 -8.56
C ARG A 24 2.57 27.92 -8.67
N ASP A 25 2.29 26.87 -7.89
CA ASP A 25 3.06 25.64 -7.86
C ASP A 25 3.00 24.92 -9.20
N LEU A 26 1.83 24.86 -9.82
CA LEU A 26 1.66 24.25 -11.14
C LEU A 26 2.48 24.95 -12.22
N ARG A 27 2.53 26.29 -12.20
CA ARG A 27 3.33 27.06 -13.18
C ARG A 27 4.82 26.85 -12.97
N GLU A 28 5.27 26.85 -11.73
CA GLU A 28 6.70 26.64 -11.43
C GLU A 28 7.11 25.20 -11.74
N LEU A 29 6.32 24.21 -11.35
CA LEU A 29 6.58 22.80 -11.66
C LEU A 29 6.55 22.54 -13.18
N ALA A 30 5.63 23.15 -13.93
CA ALA A 30 5.63 23.04 -15.39
C ALA A 30 6.93 23.60 -16.01
N LYS A 31 7.42 24.73 -15.50
CA LYS A 31 8.67 25.34 -15.93
C LYS A 31 9.88 24.46 -15.52
N LEU A 32 9.94 23.97 -14.29
CA LEU A 32 11.00 23.08 -13.79
C LEU A 32 11.05 21.79 -14.58
N ALA A 33 9.90 21.14 -14.78
CA ALA A 33 9.79 19.89 -15.51
C ALA A 33 9.90 20.05 -17.03
N GLY A 34 9.82 21.26 -17.56
CA GLY A 34 9.79 21.54 -19.01
C GLY A 34 8.51 21.02 -19.68
N ALA A 35 7.41 20.96 -18.92
CA ALA A 35 6.09 20.58 -19.43
C ALA A 35 5.52 21.69 -20.31
N ASN A 36 4.71 21.29 -21.31
CA ASN A 36 4.15 22.24 -22.28
C ASN A 36 2.64 22.46 -22.14
N ASP A 37 1.96 21.66 -21.30
CA ASP A 37 0.54 21.77 -21.04
C ASP A 37 0.21 21.32 -19.60
N ILE A 38 -0.86 21.87 -19.03
CA ILE A 38 -1.37 21.54 -17.68
C ILE A 38 -2.83 21.13 -17.81
N GLU A 39 -3.09 19.85 -17.61
CA GLU A 39 -4.42 19.27 -17.59
C GLU A 39 -4.90 19.09 -16.16
N ARG A 40 -6.12 19.49 -15.86
CA ARG A 40 -6.75 19.23 -14.56
C ARG A 40 -7.40 17.84 -14.57
N ILE A 41 -6.95 16.94 -13.68
CA ILE A 41 -7.57 15.61 -13.49
C ILE A 41 -8.72 15.73 -12.49
N THR A 42 -8.46 16.33 -11.32
CA THR A 42 -9.44 16.60 -10.26
C THR A 42 -9.24 17.99 -9.68
N GLY A 43 -9.93 18.33 -8.59
CA GLY A 43 -9.68 19.57 -7.84
C GLY A 43 -8.29 19.62 -7.18
N GLN A 44 -7.72 18.44 -6.92
CA GLN A 44 -6.49 18.25 -6.14
C GLN A 44 -5.38 17.53 -6.94
N ALA A 45 -5.61 17.23 -8.22
CA ALA A 45 -4.64 16.53 -9.06
C ALA A 45 -4.58 17.09 -10.47
N PHE A 46 -3.38 17.21 -11.00
CA PHE A 46 -3.07 17.80 -12.31
C PHE A 46 -2.03 16.95 -13.03
N ARG A 47 -2.13 16.91 -14.36
CA ARG A 47 -1.17 16.26 -15.25
C ARG A 47 -0.45 17.33 -16.07
N LEU A 48 0.85 17.40 -15.91
CA LEU A 48 1.73 18.26 -16.69
C LEU A 48 2.31 17.43 -17.83
N ARG A 49 1.91 17.72 -19.05
CA ARG A 49 2.22 16.90 -20.23
C ARG A 49 3.61 17.18 -20.77
N ASN A 50 4.26 16.13 -21.28
CA ASN A 50 5.58 16.18 -21.91
C ASN A 50 6.69 16.73 -20.98
N ALA A 51 6.66 16.32 -19.72
CA ALA A 51 7.66 16.64 -18.72
C ALA A 51 8.98 15.90 -19.04
N SER A 52 10.04 16.67 -19.32
CA SER A 52 11.33 16.15 -19.77
C SER A 52 12.46 16.23 -18.73
N ARG A 53 12.27 17.01 -17.68
CA ARG A 53 13.28 17.26 -16.63
C ARG A 53 12.74 16.82 -15.27
N ARG A 54 13.60 16.18 -14.47
CA ARG A 54 13.19 15.58 -13.19
C ARG A 54 13.89 16.18 -11.97
N GLU A 55 15.04 16.81 -12.18
CA GLU A 55 16.06 17.05 -11.16
C GLU A 55 15.56 17.92 -9.99
N LEU A 56 14.78 18.97 -10.28
CA LEU A 56 14.32 19.93 -9.27
C LEU A 56 12.87 19.70 -8.81
N VAL A 57 12.15 18.77 -9.44
CA VAL A 57 10.75 18.49 -9.10
C VAL A 57 10.60 17.88 -7.70
N PRO A 58 11.44 16.88 -7.28
CA PRO A 58 11.32 16.28 -5.96
C PRO A 58 11.49 17.29 -4.82
N ASP A 59 12.51 18.14 -4.89
CA ASP A 59 12.79 19.12 -3.84
C ASP A 59 11.66 20.14 -3.72
N TYR A 60 11.18 20.65 -4.86
CA TYR A 60 10.03 21.57 -4.87
C TYR A 60 8.78 20.93 -4.28
N CYS A 61 8.44 19.70 -4.70
CA CYS A 61 7.27 19.01 -4.19
C CYS A 61 7.36 18.70 -2.69
N ALA A 62 8.56 18.38 -2.20
CA ALA A 62 8.78 18.15 -0.76
C ALA A 62 8.55 19.44 0.06
N GLU A 63 9.00 20.61 -0.43
CA GLU A 63 8.78 21.91 0.24
C GLU A 63 7.32 22.35 0.18
N ALA A 64 6.61 22.01 -0.91
CA ALA A 64 5.21 22.39 -1.13
C ALA A 64 4.21 21.36 -0.59
N GLU A 65 4.66 20.28 0.06
CA GLU A 65 3.83 19.16 0.54
C GLU A 65 2.92 18.56 -0.55
N LEU A 66 3.51 18.34 -1.75
CA LEU A 66 2.84 17.75 -2.90
C LEU A 66 3.38 16.38 -3.22
N ASP A 67 2.50 15.46 -3.60
CA ASP A 67 2.87 14.20 -4.24
C ASP A 67 3.16 14.44 -5.73
N PHE A 68 4.16 13.74 -6.26
CA PHE A 68 4.49 13.78 -7.67
C PHE A 68 4.79 12.39 -8.23
N ALA A 69 4.52 12.21 -9.51
CA ALA A 69 4.88 10.98 -10.24
C ALA A 69 5.15 11.28 -11.71
N PHE A 70 6.29 10.80 -12.21
CA PHE A 70 6.54 10.77 -13.65
C PHE A 70 5.97 9.46 -14.23
N VAL A 71 4.89 9.57 -14.98
CA VAL A 71 4.14 8.43 -15.51
C VAL A 71 4.31 8.35 -17.04
N GLU A 72 4.33 7.13 -17.58
CA GLU A 72 4.27 6.94 -19.02
C GLU A 72 2.89 7.39 -19.53
N PRO A 73 2.82 8.09 -20.67
CA PRO A 73 1.55 8.49 -21.25
C PRO A 73 0.77 7.26 -21.72
N MET A 74 -0.57 7.36 -21.70
CA MET A 74 -1.49 6.34 -22.24
C MET A 74 -1.59 5.04 -21.43
N VAL A 75 -0.93 4.89 -20.27
CA VAL A 75 -1.11 3.72 -19.41
C VAL A 75 -2.48 3.78 -18.75
N GLN A 76 -3.33 2.81 -19.07
CA GLN A 76 -4.71 2.77 -18.58
C GLN A 76 -4.88 1.73 -17.48
N LEU A 77 -5.70 2.05 -16.50
CA LEU A 77 -5.97 1.15 -15.37
C LEU A 77 -6.48 -0.23 -15.82
N LYS A 78 -7.25 -0.31 -16.90
CA LYS A 78 -7.78 -1.57 -17.49
C LYS A 78 -6.70 -2.51 -18.06
N GLU A 79 -5.45 -2.07 -18.20
CA GLU A 79 -4.34 -2.91 -18.62
C GLU A 79 -3.82 -3.82 -17.49
N PHE A 80 -4.20 -3.50 -16.26
CA PHE A 80 -3.87 -4.28 -15.08
C PHE A 80 -4.98 -5.30 -14.78
N GLY A 81 -4.58 -6.44 -14.19
CA GLY A 81 -5.50 -7.54 -13.86
C GLY A 81 -5.66 -7.76 -12.36
N LEU A 82 -4.70 -7.29 -11.54
CA LEU A 82 -4.71 -7.49 -10.08
C LEU A 82 -4.11 -6.29 -9.37
N VAL A 83 -4.77 -5.86 -8.28
CA VAL A 83 -4.17 -5.00 -7.26
C VAL A 83 -4.03 -5.78 -5.96
N ALA A 84 -2.81 -5.84 -5.43
CA ALA A 84 -2.48 -6.41 -4.13
C ALA A 84 -2.10 -5.31 -3.15
N MET A 85 -2.65 -5.35 -1.94
CA MET A 85 -2.48 -4.31 -0.94
C MET A 85 -2.10 -4.92 0.40
N ASP A 86 -1.21 -4.26 1.15
CA ASP A 86 -1.14 -4.49 2.59
C ASP A 86 -2.41 -4.03 3.28
N MET A 87 -2.66 -4.53 4.49
CA MET A 87 -3.82 -4.17 5.30
C MET A 87 -3.50 -3.02 6.26
N ASP A 88 -2.68 -3.31 7.25
CA ASP A 88 -2.37 -2.38 8.34
C ASP A 88 -1.54 -1.20 7.81
N SER A 89 -1.86 0.02 8.25
CA SER A 89 -1.23 1.28 7.79
C SER A 89 -1.28 1.52 6.26
N THR A 90 -1.91 0.65 5.48
CA THR A 90 -2.12 0.80 4.03
C THR A 90 -3.62 0.88 3.70
N LEU A 91 -4.37 -0.24 3.70
CA LEU A 91 -5.82 -0.24 3.47
C LEU A 91 -6.59 0.25 4.70
N LEU A 92 -6.04 0.02 5.89
CA LEU A 92 -6.51 0.51 7.17
C LEU A 92 -5.58 1.60 7.71
N ALA A 93 -6.14 2.62 8.35
CA ALA A 93 -5.40 3.69 9.00
C ALA A 93 -4.96 3.33 10.44
N ILE A 94 -4.79 2.05 10.74
CA ILE A 94 -4.39 1.53 12.05
C ILE A 94 -3.43 0.34 11.91
N GLU A 95 -2.76 -0.01 13.02
CA GLU A 95 -2.06 -1.29 13.23
C GLU A 95 -2.93 -2.20 14.09
N SER A 96 -3.49 -3.26 13.51
CA SER A 96 -4.48 -4.11 14.20
C SER A 96 -3.92 -4.80 15.44
N ILE A 97 -2.66 -5.24 15.43
CA ILE A 97 -2.03 -5.87 16.60
C ILE A 97 -1.83 -4.87 17.75
N ASP A 98 -1.52 -3.60 17.45
CA ASP A 98 -1.34 -2.55 18.45
C ASP A 98 -2.66 -2.20 19.13
N GLU A 99 -3.75 -2.23 18.38
CA GLU A 99 -5.09 -1.99 18.93
C GLU A 99 -5.57 -3.12 19.85
N ILE A 100 -5.23 -4.37 19.54
CA ILE A 100 -5.50 -5.51 20.44
C ILE A 100 -4.63 -5.39 21.70
N ALA A 101 -3.34 -5.05 21.52
CA ALA A 101 -2.40 -4.89 22.62
C ALA A 101 -2.79 -3.75 23.58
N ASP A 102 -3.40 -2.70 23.06
CA ASP A 102 -3.93 -1.59 23.85
C ASP A 102 -5.05 -2.05 24.81
N ILE A 103 -5.99 -2.86 24.31
CA ILE A 103 -7.04 -3.46 25.14
C ILE A 103 -6.45 -4.34 26.25
N GLN A 104 -5.41 -5.09 25.96
CA GLN A 104 -4.72 -5.97 26.90
C GLN A 104 -3.80 -5.19 27.87
N GLY A 105 -3.53 -3.91 27.61
CA GLY A 105 -2.59 -3.10 28.40
C GLY A 105 -1.12 -3.43 28.15
N VAL A 106 -0.78 -4.07 27.01
CA VAL A 106 0.59 -4.48 26.64
C VAL A 106 1.15 -3.75 25.41
N LYS A 107 0.50 -2.64 25.00
CA LYS A 107 0.90 -1.87 23.80
C LYS A 107 2.35 -1.42 23.84
N ALA A 108 2.86 -1.01 25.00
CA ALA A 108 4.25 -0.58 25.15
C ALA A 108 5.26 -1.72 24.89
N GLN A 109 4.95 -2.95 25.36
CA GLN A 109 5.78 -4.12 25.12
C GLN A 109 5.75 -4.53 23.65
N VAL A 110 4.58 -4.49 23.00
CA VAL A 110 4.43 -4.76 21.56
C VAL A 110 5.23 -3.74 20.74
N ALA A 111 5.15 -2.46 21.09
CA ALA A 111 5.90 -1.40 20.40
C ALA A 111 7.42 -1.59 20.52
N GLU A 112 7.93 -2.00 21.68
CA GLU A 112 9.36 -2.29 21.89
C GLU A 112 9.83 -3.42 20.96
N ILE A 113 9.07 -4.51 20.85
CA ILE A 113 9.39 -5.63 19.94
C ILE A 113 9.37 -5.17 18.48
N THR A 114 8.40 -4.34 18.11
CA THR A 114 8.31 -3.75 16.76
C THR A 114 9.55 -2.90 16.45
N GLN A 115 10.00 -2.07 17.38
CA GLN A 115 11.22 -1.27 17.21
C GLN A 115 12.47 -2.13 17.03
N ARG A 116 12.62 -3.23 17.78
CA ARG A 116 13.72 -4.18 17.61
C ARG A 116 13.72 -4.80 16.21
N THR A 117 12.55 -5.13 15.69
CA THR A 117 12.41 -5.61 14.30
C THR A 117 12.86 -4.54 13.30
N MET A 118 12.45 -3.30 13.51
CA MET A 118 12.81 -2.18 12.63
C MET A 118 14.33 -1.87 12.65
N ARG A 119 15.01 -2.13 13.79
CA ARG A 119 16.47 -2.03 13.88
C ARG A 119 17.20 -3.27 13.32
N GLY A 120 16.45 -4.29 12.86
CA GLY A 120 17.03 -5.54 12.33
C GLY A 120 17.59 -6.49 13.40
N GLU A 121 17.28 -6.28 14.69
CA GLU A 121 17.74 -7.11 15.80
C GLU A 121 17.04 -8.47 15.84
N ILE A 122 15.80 -8.53 15.37
CA ILE A 122 15.02 -9.76 15.27
C ILE A 122 14.30 -9.80 13.89
N VAL A 123 14.11 -11.01 13.36
CA VAL A 123 13.38 -11.21 12.10
C VAL A 123 11.87 -11.12 12.31
N PHE A 124 11.13 -10.77 11.25
CA PHE A 124 9.68 -10.55 11.30
C PHE A 124 8.92 -11.71 11.97
N ALA A 125 9.22 -12.96 11.59
CA ALA A 125 8.52 -14.13 12.12
C ALA A 125 8.69 -14.28 13.64
N GLU A 126 9.87 -14.03 14.15
CA GLU A 126 10.16 -14.03 15.60
C GLU A 126 9.45 -12.87 16.30
N SER A 127 9.49 -11.68 15.70
CA SER A 127 8.77 -10.51 16.19
C SER A 127 7.26 -10.76 16.29
N LEU A 128 6.66 -11.35 15.25
CA LEU A 128 5.23 -11.68 15.27
C LEU A 128 4.90 -12.66 16.39
N ARG A 129 5.71 -13.73 16.57
CA ARG A 129 5.50 -14.68 17.66
C ARG A 129 5.60 -14.04 19.04
N GLN A 130 6.61 -13.19 19.27
CA GLN A 130 6.77 -12.49 20.55
C GLN A 130 5.63 -11.53 20.82
N ARG A 131 5.18 -10.75 19.84
CA ARG A 131 4.05 -9.83 19.98
C ARG A 131 2.75 -10.58 20.21
N THR A 132 2.52 -11.68 19.49
CA THR A 132 1.31 -12.51 19.66
C THR A 132 1.30 -13.20 21.02
N ALA A 133 2.45 -13.65 21.53
CA ALA A 133 2.55 -14.25 22.87
C ALA A 133 2.08 -13.30 23.98
N LEU A 134 2.28 -11.99 23.84
CA LEU A 134 1.77 -10.99 24.78
C LEU A 134 0.25 -10.88 24.79
N LEU A 135 -0.42 -11.38 23.74
CA LEU A 135 -1.89 -11.38 23.62
C LEU A 135 -2.53 -12.64 24.23
N GLN A 136 -1.74 -13.53 24.87
CA GLN A 136 -2.26 -14.73 25.49
C GLN A 136 -3.33 -14.39 26.54
N GLY A 137 -4.47 -15.09 26.47
CA GLY A 137 -5.59 -14.91 27.39
C GLY A 137 -6.58 -13.81 27.01
N VAL A 138 -6.30 -13.02 25.96
CA VAL A 138 -7.25 -12.05 25.42
C VAL A 138 -8.50 -12.77 24.92
N ASP A 139 -9.68 -12.29 25.29
CA ASP A 139 -10.94 -12.85 24.79
C ASP A 139 -11.10 -12.56 23.30
N GLN A 140 -11.56 -13.54 22.54
CA GLN A 140 -11.78 -13.39 21.11
C GLN A 140 -12.74 -12.24 20.77
N GLU A 141 -13.66 -11.92 21.69
CA GLU A 141 -14.57 -10.77 21.57
C GLU A 141 -13.81 -9.42 21.48
N ALA A 142 -12.61 -9.34 22.06
CA ALA A 142 -11.79 -8.13 21.95
C ALA A 142 -11.35 -7.87 20.48
N LEU A 143 -11.14 -8.91 19.68
CA LEU A 143 -10.88 -8.75 18.25
C LEU A 143 -12.08 -8.13 17.52
N GLN A 144 -13.30 -8.59 17.87
CA GLN A 144 -14.53 -8.03 17.31
C GLN A 144 -14.72 -6.58 17.76
N PHE A 145 -14.43 -6.28 19.02
CA PHE A 145 -14.49 -4.91 19.54
C PHE A 145 -13.52 -3.98 18.77
N VAL A 146 -12.27 -4.42 18.52
CA VAL A 146 -11.31 -3.65 17.70
C VAL A 146 -11.87 -3.42 16.31
N TYR A 147 -12.40 -4.47 15.66
CA TYR A 147 -12.95 -4.37 14.32
C TYR A 147 -14.10 -3.35 14.24
N ASP A 148 -15.04 -3.42 15.16
CA ASP A 148 -16.25 -2.59 15.15
C ASP A 148 -15.96 -1.14 15.54
N ASN A 149 -15.05 -0.90 16.49
CA ASN A 149 -14.87 0.40 17.12
C ASN A 149 -13.60 1.15 16.69
N ARG A 150 -12.55 0.45 16.26
CA ARG A 150 -11.24 1.07 15.98
C ARG A 150 -10.80 0.96 14.52
N VAL A 151 -11.25 -0.06 13.77
CA VAL A 151 -10.90 -0.18 12.35
C VAL A 151 -11.47 0.99 11.57
N ARG A 152 -10.56 1.69 10.90
CA ARG A 152 -10.88 2.79 9.97
C ARG A 152 -10.17 2.52 8.65
N LEU A 153 -10.89 2.67 7.56
CA LEU A 153 -10.29 2.60 6.22
C LEU A 153 -9.43 3.84 5.99
N SER A 154 -8.33 3.66 5.30
CA SER A 154 -7.53 4.78 4.80
C SER A 154 -8.36 5.66 3.87
N PRO A 155 -8.15 7.00 3.90
CA PRO A 155 -8.88 7.92 3.04
C PRO A 155 -8.84 7.47 1.58
N GLY A 156 -9.97 7.52 0.88
CA GLY A 156 -10.06 7.19 -0.53
C GLY A 156 -10.08 5.68 -0.87
N ALA A 157 -9.95 4.77 0.12
CA ALA A 157 -9.88 3.32 -0.11
C ALA A 157 -11.07 2.76 -0.89
N GLU A 158 -12.30 3.09 -0.48
CA GLU A 158 -13.52 2.60 -1.13
C GLU A 158 -13.63 3.10 -2.59
N LYS A 159 -13.32 4.39 -2.82
CA LYS A 159 -13.33 4.99 -4.16
C LYS A 159 -12.29 4.35 -5.07
N MET A 160 -11.07 4.13 -4.56
CA MET A 160 -10.01 3.44 -5.28
C MET A 160 -10.44 2.02 -5.68
N LEU A 161 -10.90 1.22 -4.72
CA LEU A 161 -11.34 -0.15 -4.97
C LEU A 161 -12.50 -0.23 -5.96
N GLN A 162 -13.51 0.62 -5.80
CA GLN A 162 -14.64 0.68 -6.73
C GLN A 162 -14.17 0.97 -8.17
N ARG A 163 -13.26 1.91 -8.34
CA ARG A 163 -12.74 2.26 -9.66
C ARG A 163 -11.88 1.15 -10.25
N MET A 164 -11.01 0.50 -9.45
CA MET A 164 -10.20 -0.63 -9.89
C MET A 164 -11.06 -1.83 -10.32
N LYS A 165 -12.08 -2.18 -9.53
CA LYS A 165 -13.05 -3.22 -9.91
C LYS A 165 -13.81 -2.87 -11.20
N SER A 166 -14.24 -1.61 -11.35
CA SER A 166 -14.92 -1.15 -12.56
C SER A 166 -14.02 -1.20 -13.80
N ALA A 167 -12.72 -1.13 -13.63
CA ALA A 167 -11.72 -1.32 -14.69
C ALA A 167 -11.38 -2.80 -14.95
N GLY A 168 -11.95 -3.74 -14.17
CA GLY A 168 -11.79 -5.18 -14.36
C GLY A 168 -10.68 -5.81 -13.51
N LEU A 169 -10.02 -5.06 -12.62
CA LEU A 169 -8.99 -5.62 -11.75
C LEU A 169 -9.60 -6.49 -10.65
N LYS A 170 -8.93 -7.62 -10.39
CA LYS A 170 -9.11 -8.38 -9.16
C LYS A 170 -8.46 -7.63 -7.99
N THR A 171 -9.02 -7.79 -6.80
CA THR A 171 -8.58 -7.08 -5.60
C THR A 171 -8.14 -8.06 -4.52
N MET A 172 -6.96 -7.83 -3.94
CA MET A 172 -6.37 -8.71 -2.95
C MET A 172 -5.79 -7.92 -1.78
N VAL A 173 -6.04 -8.38 -0.56
CA VAL A 173 -5.33 -7.94 0.64
C VAL A 173 -4.39 -9.05 1.12
N ILE A 174 -3.14 -8.70 1.42
CA ILE A 174 -2.12 -9.62 1.97
C ILE A 174 -1.49 -8.96 3.17
N SER A 175 -1.74 -9.49 4.37
CA SER A 175 -1.30 -8.89 5.62
C SER A 175 -0.33 -9.79 6.41
N GLY A 176 0.67 -9.16 7.02
CA GLY A 176 1.45 -9.77 8.11
C GLY A 176 0.70 -9.83 9.44
N GLY A 177 -0.50 -9.22 9.52
CA GLY A 177 -1.43 -9.31 10.65
C GLY A 177 -2.29 -10.58 10.61
N PHE A 178 -3.57 -10.47 10.97
CA PHE A 178 -4.40 -11.64 11.26
C PHE A 178 -5.63 -11.75 10.35
N ASN A 179 -5.95 -13.00 9.97
CA ASN A 179 -7.08 -13.34 9.11
C ASN A 179 -8.43 -12.93 9.70
N PHE A 180 -8.55 -12.83 11.02
CA PHE A 180 -9.75 -12.29 11.66
C PHE A 180 -10.17 -10.94 11.06
N PHE A 181 -9.20 -10.06 10.77
CA PHE A 181 -9.46 -8.75 10.17
C PHE A 181 -9.56 -8.82 8.66
N THR A 182 -8.62 -9.51 7.98
CA THR A 182 -8.64 -9.56 6.51
C THR A 182 -9.90 -10.22 5.97
N ASP A 183 -10.45 -11.25 6.62
CA ASP A 183 -11.68 -11.93 6.18
C ASP A 183 -12.90 -10.99 6.30
N ARG A 184 -12.96 -10.20 7.37
CA ARG A 184 -14.03 -9.21 7.57
C ARG A 184 -13.91 -8.04 6.60
N ILE A 185 -12.69 -7.55 6.37
CA ILE A 185 -12.40 -6.50 5.38
C ILE A 185 -12.71 -6.99 3.97
N LYS A 186 -12.34 -8.24 3.64
CA LYS A 186 -12.71 -8.88 2.37
C LYS A 186 -14.22 -8.84 2.17
N SER A 187 -14.97 -9.26 3.17
CA SER A 187 -16.44 -9.28 3.10
C SER A 187 -17.04 -7.87 3.01
N ARG A 188 -16.53 -6.92 3.82
CA ARG A 188 -17.00 -5.53 3.85
C ARG A 188 -16.76 -4.80 2.55
N LEU A 189 -15.58 -4.99 1.93
CA LEU A 189 -15.16 -4.29 0.71
C LEU A 189 -15.34 -5.14 -0.55
N ASP A 190 -15.90 -6.35 -0.41
CA ASP A 190 -16.10 -7.29 -1.52
C ASP A 190 -14.80 -7.53 -2.29
N LEU A 191 -13.71 -7.85 -1.58
CA LEU A 191 -12.43 -8.18 -2.20
C LEU A 191 -12.45 -9.61 -2.74
N ASP A 192 -11.68 -9.88 -3.82
CA ASP A 192 -11.59 -11.21 -4.39
C ASP A 192 -10.76 -12.16 -3.52
N TYR A 193 -9.65 -11.67 -2.95
CA TYR A 193 -8.70 -12.45 -2.18
C TYR A 193 -8.32 -11.78 -0.86
N ALA A 194 -8.09 -12.61 0.18
CA ALA A 194 -7.54 -12.16 1.46
C ALA A 194 -6.60 -13.23 2.02
N HIS A 195 -5.41 -12.82 2.45
CA HIS A 195 -4.41 -13.70 3.04
C HIS A 195 -3.74 -13.01 4.24
N ALA A 196 -3.65 -13.72 5.35
CA ALA A 196 -2.99 -13.25 6.57
C ALA A 196 -2.63 -14.43 7.48
N ASN A 197 -1.94 -14.15 8.58
CA ASN A 197 -1.64 -15.15 9.59
C ASN A 197 -2.88 -15.52 10.41
N THR A 198 -2.91 -16.72 10.97
CA THR A 198 -4.04 -17.22 11.75
C THR A 198 -3.68 -17.24 13.23
N LEU A 199 -4.48 -16.55 14.06
CA LEU A 199 -4.38 -16.63 15.51
C LEU A 199 -4.92 -17.97 16.00
N ASP A 200 -4.21 -18.59 16.95
CA ASP A 200 -4.71 -19.76 17.64
C ASP A 200 -5.66 -19.35 18.79
N VAL A 201 -6.84 -19.98 18.83
CA VAL A 201 -7.91 -19.69 19.80
C VAL A 201 -8.38 -20.98 20.45
N GLU A 202 -8.34 -21.03 21.76
CA GLU A 202 -8.86 -22.13 22.56
C GLU A 202 -9.86 -21.58 23.61
N ASN A 203 -11.02 -22.19 23.71
CA ASN A 203 -12.08 -21.81 24.66
C ASN A 203 -12.45 -20.31 24.62
N GLY A 204 -12.46 -19.71 23.43
CA GLY A 204 -12.79 -18.30 23.20
C GLY A 204 -11.69 -17.31 23.58
N LYS A 205 -10.46 -17.79 23.89
CA LYS A 205 -9.31 -16.95 24.23
C LYS A 205 -8.15 -17.21 23.29
N LEU A 206 -7.38 -16.14 23.02
CA LEU A 206 -6.12 -16.26 22.30
C LEU A 206 -5.12 -17.09 23.10
N THR A 207 -4.48 -18.08 22.47
CA THR A 207 -3.42 -18.87 23.12
C THR A 207 -2.07 -18.17 23.14
N GLY A 208 -1.94 -17.06 22.43
CA GLY A 208 -0.68 -16.37 22.21
C GLY A 208 0.16 -16.96 21.07
N LYS A 209 -0.41 -17.84 20.25
CA LYS A 209 0.29 -18.51 19.14
C LYS A 209 -0.29 -18.12 17.78
N VAL A 210 0.54 -18.27 16.75
CA VAL A 210 0.16 -18.16 15.34
C VAL A 210 0.20 -19.57 14.75
N LEU A 211 -0.85 -19.95 14.01
CA LEU A 211 -0.96 -21.25 13.36
C LEU A 211 -0.34 -21.23 11.96
N GLY A 212 0.27 -22.33 11.57
CA GLY A 212 0.82 -22.51 10.24
C GLY A 212 2.09 -21.73 9.95
N GLU A 213 2.37 -21.55 8.67
CA GLU A 213 3.51 -20.80 8.18
C GLU A 213 3.25 -19.30 8.23
N ILE A 214 4.23 -18.52 8.72
CA ILE A 214 4.06 -17.09 8.91
C ILE A 214 4.22 -16.34 7.57
N ILE A 215 3.20 -15.59 7.20
CA ILE A 215 3.22 -14.67 6.07
C ILE A 215 3.98 -13.39 6.50
N GLY A 216 5.27 -13.38 6.19
CA GLY A 216 6.14 -12.21 6.29
C GLY A 216 6.44 -11.63 4.91
N ALA A 217 7.56 -10.90 4.77
CA ALA A 217 7.94 -10.25 3.51
C ALA A 217 8.03 -11.25 2.32
N HIS A 218 8.64 -12.40 2.53
CA HIS A 218 8.75 -13.45 1.51
C HIS A 218 7.39 -14.08 1.21
N GLY A 219 6.64 -14.45 2.25
CA GLY A 219 5.31 -15.04 2.10
C GLY A 219 4.32 -14.12 1.38
N LYS A 220 4.40 -12.79 1.56
CA LYS A 220 3.57 -11.85 0.78
C LYS A 220 3.85 -11.97 -0.73
N ALA A 221 5.11 -12.06 -1.13
CA ALA A 221 5.47 -12.23 -2.55
C ALA A 221 5.07 -13.60 -3.10
N GLU A 222 5.20 -14.67 -2.31
CA GLU A 222 4.76 -16.01 -2.71
C GLU A 222 3.25 -16.08 -2.94
N VAL A 223 2.46 -15.52 -2.01
CA VAL A 223 1.00 -15.42 -2.14
C VAL A 223 0.62 -14.62 -3.38
N LEU A 224 1.24 -13.47 -3.60
CA LEU A 224 1.01 -12.66 -4.81
C LEU A 224 1.30 -13.45 -6.08
N ASN A 225 2.46 -14.10 -6.16
CA ASN A 225 2.85 -14.87 -7.34
C ASN A 225 1.89 -16.04 -7.61
N LYS A 226 1.46 -16.73 -6.57
CA LYS A 226 0.48 -17.82 -6.68
C LYS A 226 -0.84 -17.32 -7.29
N VAL A 227 -1.41 -16.24 -6.76
CA VAL A 227 -2.67 -15.68 -7.28
C VAL A 227 -2.48 -15.12 -8.69
N ARG A 228 -1.33 -14.47 -8.98
CA ARG A 228 -0.99 -14.01 -10.33
C ARG A 228 -1.00 -15.16 -11.34
N GLU A 229 -0.38 -16.31 -10.99
CA GLU A 229 -0.32 -17.52 -11.84
C GLU A 229 -1.70 -18.14 -12.02
N GLU A 230 -2.51 -18.24 -10.96
CA GLU A 230 -3.90 -18.72 -11.03
C GLU A 230 -4.76 -17.87 -11.98
N LEU A 231 -4.51 -16.56 -12.04
CA LEU A 231 -5.20 -15.62 -12.92
C LEU A 231 -4.60 -15.58 -14.34
N GLY A 232 -3.48 -16.26 -14.59
CA GLY A 232 -2.78 -16.21 -15.87
C GLY A 232 -2.18 -14.84 -16.22
N LEU A 233 -1.90 -14.00 -15.20
CA LEU A 233 -1.41 -12.65 -15.37
C LEU A 233 0.12 -12.60 -15.46
N LYS A 234 0.63 -11.61 -16.21
CA LYS A 234 2.04 -11.25 -16.21
C LYS A 234 2.35 -10.29 -15.06
N ARG A 235 3.63 -10.19 -14.69
CA ARG A 235 4.11 -9.25 -13.66
C ARG A 235 3.67 -7.81 -13.95
N GLU A 236 3.78 -7.39 -15.21
CA GLU A 236 3.45 -6.03 -15.67
C GLU A 236 1.98 -5.66 -15.46
N GLN A 237 1.11 -6.65 -15.26
CA GLN A 237 -0.33 -6.47 -15.04
C GLN A 237 -0.72 -6.40 -13.55
N ILE A 238 0.27 -6.30 -12.66
CA ILE A 238 0.06 -6.26 -11.21
C ILE A 238 0.40 -4.88 -10.67
N ILE A 239 -0.47 -4.36 -9.80
CA ILE A 239 -0.22 -3.21 -8.94
C ILE A 239 -0.04 -3.73 -7.51
N ALA A 240 1.03 -3.35 -6.82
CA ALA A 240 1.22 -3.63 -5.40
C ALA A 240 1.30 -2.34 -4.60
N ILE A 241 0.60 -2.28 -3.45
CA ILE A 241 0.52 -1.10 -2.58
C ILE A 241 0.93 -1.53 -1.17
N GLY A 242 1.82 -0.78 -0.54
CA GLY A 242 2.26 -1.02 0.83
C GLY A 242 3.00 0.16 1.43
N ASP A 243 3.22 0.14 2.74
CA ASP A 243 3.89 1.19 3.51
C ASP A 243 5.20 0.73 4.16
N GLY A 244 5.35 -0.58 4.37
CA GLY A 244 6.39 -1.18 5.19
C GLY A 244 7.49 -1.91 4.42
N ALA A 245 8.64 -2.12 5.08
CA ALA A 245 9.75 -2.91 4.50
C ALA A 245 9.35 -4.38 4.24
N ASN A 246 8.32 -4.89 4.95
CA ASN A 246 7.72 -6.20 4.73
C ASN A 246 6.96 -6.31 3.40
N ASP A 247 6.67 -5.19 2.72
CA ASP A 247 5.97 -5.17 1.44
C ASP A 247 6.94 -5.17 0.25
N LEU A 248 8.21 -4.88 0.48
CA LEU A 248 9.18 -4.70 -0.60
C LEU A 248 9.25 -5.89 -1.56
N ASN A 249 9.23 -7.13 -1.06
CA ASN A 249 9.27 -8.31 -1.91
C ASN A 249 7.98 -8.45 -2.76
N MET A 250 6.82 -8.14 -2.18
CA MET A 250 5.55 -8.09 -2.89
C MET A 250 5.57 -6.97 -3.95
N MET A 251 6.07 -5.80 -3.60
CA MET A 251 6.21 -4.65 -4.51
C MET A 251 7.17 -4.96 -5.67
N GLU A 252 8.28 -5.65 -5.41
CA GLU A 252 9.21 -6.07 -6.45
C GLU A 252 8.62 -7.11 -7.40
N ALA A 253 7.70 -7.96 -6.93
CA ALA A 253 7.00 -8.96 -7.73
C ALA A 253 5.89 -8.35 -8.63
N ALA A 254 5.57 -7.06 -8.47
CA ALA A 254 4.57 -6.35 -9.26
C ALA A 254 5.19 -5.54 -10.42
N GLY A 255 4.40 -5.19 -11.42
CA GLY A 255 4.78 -4.30 -12.52
C GLY A 255 4.82 -2.84 -12.10
N VAL A 256 3.84 -2.43 -11.28
CA VAL A 256 3.76 -1.11 -10.64
C VAL A 256 3.70 -1.30 -9.14
N SER A 257 4.56 -0.61 -8.41
CA SER A 257 4.56 -0.60 -6.95
C SER A 257 4.33 0.83 -6.43
N ILE A 258 3.50 0.95 -5.39
CA ILE A 258 3.09 2.23 -4.82
C ILE A 258 3.37 2.22 -3.32
N ALA A 259 4.24 3.11 -2.90
CA ALA A 259 4.53 3.39 -1.50
C ALA A 259 3.47 4.38 -0.98
N TYR A 260 2.57 3.92 -0.11
CA TYR A 260 1.48 4.74 0.43
C TYR A 260 1.79 5.15 1.86
N HIS A 261 1.97 6.46 2.10
CA HIS A 261 2.40 7.02 3.40
C HIS A 261 3.57 6.25 4.03
N ALA A 262 4.46 5.77 3.17
CA ALA A 262 5.45 4.77 3.49
C ALA A 262 6.73 5.37 4.06
N LYS A 263 7.52 4.52 4.69
CA LYS A 263 8.86 4.88 5.16
C LYS A 263 9.78 5.22 3.98
N PRO A 264 10.76 6.13 4.17
CA PRO A 264 11.66 6.56 3.08
C PRO A 264 12.34 5.41 2.33
N VAL A 265 12.71 4.33 3.02
CA VAL A 265 13.33 3.15 2.40
C VAL A 265 12.39 2.41 1.44
N VAL A 266 11.10 2.47 1.68
CA VAL A 266 10.07 1.88 0.81
C VAL A 266 9.82 2.80 -0.37
N GLN A 267 9.65 4.10 -0.11
CA GLN A 267 9.48 5.11 -1.16
C GLN A 267 10.61 5.07 -2.20
N ALA A 268 11.86 4.93 -1.74
CA ALA A 268 13.04 4.88 -2.63
C ALA A 268 13.07 3.65 -3.56
N LYS A 269 12.32 2.59 -3.25
CA LYS A 269 12.27 1.34 -4.04
C LYS A 269 10.98 1.18 -4.84
N ALA A 270 9.95 1.94 -4.51
CA ALA A 270 8.66 1.89 -5.21
C ALA A 270 8.72 2.59 -6.57
N THR A 271 7.81 2.21 -7.46
CA THR A 271 7.61 2.92 -8.73
C THR A 271 7.10 4.34 -8.49
N TYR A 272 6.15 4.49 -7.55
CA TYR A 272 5.56 5.76 -7.16
C TYR A 272 5.40 5.84 -5.64
N ALA A 273 5.36 7.06 -5.10
CA ALA A 273 5.06 7.33 -3.70
C ALA A 273 3.88 8.30 -3.58
N ILE A 274 3.02 8.09 -2.59
CA ILE A 274 1.90 8.94 -2.23
C ILE A 274 1.97 9.18 -0.72
N ASN A 275 2.11 10.45 -0.31
CA ASN A 275 2.35 10.84 1.07
C ASN A 275 1.36 11.89 1.60
N HIS A 276 0.66 12.60 0.70
CA HIS A 276 -0.18 13.74 1.08
C HIS A 276 -1.65 13.53 0.77
N VAL A 277 -1.99 12.68 -0.22
CA VAL A 277 -3.38 12.39 -0.57
C VAL A 277 -3.80 10.98 -0.14
N GLY A 278 -5.10 10.69 -0.21
CA GLY A 278 -5.63 9.37 0.09
C GLY A 278 -5.34 8.32 -1.00
N LEU A 279 -5.74 7.07 -0.75
CA LEU A 279 -5.55 5.95 -1.69
C LEU A 279 -6.17 6.20 -3.07
N ASP A 280 -7.23 7.00 -3.17
CA ASP A 280 -7.83 7.36 -4.45
C ASP A 280 -6.91 8.25 -5.32
N GLY A 281 -5.88 8.88 -4.75
CA GLY A 281 -4.82 9.56 -5.49
C GLY A 281 -4.04 8.63 -6.42
N ILE A 282 -4.01 7.33 -6.13
CA ILE A 282 -3.41 6.31 -7.00
C ILE A 282 -4.06 6.29 -8.38
N LEU A 283 -5.35 6.57 -8.45
CA LEU A 283 -6.10 6.58 -9.73
C LEU A 283 -5.61 7.65 -10.69
N ASN A 284 -5.05 8.74 -10.20
CA ASN A 284 -4.53 9.85 -11.01
C ASN A 284 -3.26 9.48 -11.79
N LEU A 285 -2.59 8.39 -11.40
CA LEU A 285 -1.39 7.87 -12.08
C LEU A 285 -1.72 7.21 -13.43
N PHE A 286 -2.96 6.90 -13.67
CA PHE A 286 -3.47 6.20 -14.87
C PHE A 286 -4.38 7.10 -15.72
N GLU A 287 -4.56 6.74 -17.01
CA GLU A 287 -5.48 7.43 -17.95
C GLU A 287 -6.82 6.70 -18.10
#